data_e72da67368ca77e582da9236c7ceec02
#
_entry.id   e72da67368ca77e582da9236c7ceec02
#
_cell.length_a   1.000
_cell.length_b   1.000
_cell.length_c   1.000
_cell.angle_alpha   90.00
_cell.angle_beta   90.00
_cell.angle_gamma   90.00
#
_symmetry.space_group_name_H-M   'P 1'
#
loop_
_entity.id
_entity.type
_entity.pdbx_description
1 polymer ?
#
loop_
_entity_poly.entity_id
_entity_poly.type
_entity_poly.pdbx_seq_one_letter_code
_entity_poly.pdbx_strand_id
1 'polypeptide(L)'
;VFASLIQVVENGWKLKGKEVTYSFDVTSPADMGTAYLYYLNTSGSGIANTTVNFSTAGRKSVTFTIPSDGSSTSNFEIRIVINGNGSERGSCVISDVQLELGSLATDFDQRTYAAELTACQRYYQQMVCGSDAFTFPGKGQGSTSVDGTFPLAVPLRASPTMNAITTRFFSDDGFTTSTAAPTTNQFSADNCHLAVNIASFSGGTAFSNNHAGVWCPQASTLKIDAEL
;
A
#
# COMPACT_ATOMS: atom_id res chain seq x y z
N VAL A 1 1.18 -24.96 -12.30
CA VAL A 1 0.91 -23.52 -12.26
C VAL A 1 0.22 -23.23 -10.93
N PHE A 2 0.71 -22.30 -10.16
CA PHE A 2 0.06 -21.86 -8.92
C PHE A 2 -0.28 -20.37 -9.00
N ALA A 3 -1.36 -19.97 -8.39
CA ALA A 3 -1.71 -18.59 -8.14
C ALA A 3 -1.73 -18.38 -6.61
N SER A 4 -1.35 -17.20 -6.14
CA SER A 4 -1.42 -16.88 -4.73
C SER A 4 -2.02 -15.49 -4.52
N LEU A 5 -2.94 -15.40 -3.58
CA LEU A 5 -3.38 -14.14 -2.98
C LEU A 5 -2.55 -13.95 -1.71
N ILE A 6 -1.83 -12.84 -1.63
CA ILE A 6 -0.90 -12.55 -0.54
C ILE A 6 -1.40 -11.33 0.22
N GLN A 7 -1.43 -11.44 1.53
CA GLN A 7 -1.68 -10.32 2.44
C GLN A 7 -0.56 -10.23 3.47
N VAL A 8 0.07 -9.06 3.55
CA VAL A 8 1.01 -8.74 4.62
C VAL A 8 0.22 -8.21 5.81
N VAL A 9 0.37 -8.84 6.97
CA VAL A 9 -0.31 -8.43 8.20
C VAL A 9 0.56 -7.41 8.94
N GLU A 10 0.10 -6.18 8.96
CA GLU A 10 0.79 -5.09 9.65
C GLU A 10 0.90 -5.36 11.16
N ASN A 11 2.09 -5.14 11.73
CA ASN A 11 2.38 -5.46 13.12
C ASN A 11 2.12 -6.92 13.49
N GLY A 12 2.19 -7.83 12.54
CA GLY A 12 1.93 -9.26 12.75
C GLY A 12 2.77 -9.89 13.85
N TRP A 13 3.93 -9.31 14.17
CA TRP A 13 4.77 -9.74 15.30
C TRP A 13 4.04 -9.70 16.66
N LYS A 14 3.00 -8.87 16.82
CA LYS A 14 2.15 -8.82 18.02
C LYS A 14 1.27 -10.04 18.17
N LEU A 15 1.11 -10.81 17.12
CA LEU A 15 0.31 -12.03 17.09
C LEU A 15 1.13 -13.30 17.38
N LYS A 16 2.43 -13.18 17.60
CA LYS A 16 3.31 -14.32 17.95
C LYS A 16 2.77 -15.09 19.15
N GLY A 17 2.75 -16.41 19.03
CA GLY A 17 2.22 -17.31 20.05
C GLY A 17 0.71 -17.24 20.24
N LYS A 18 0.01 -16.45 19.44
CA LYS A 18 -1.44 -16.34 19.48
C LYS A 18 -2.08 -17.32 18.52
N GLU A 19 -3.23 -17.83 18.91
CA GLU A 19 -4.12 -18.56 18.03
C GLU A 19 -4.91 -17.56 17.21
N VAL A 20 -5.00 -17.78 15.91
CA VAL A 20 -5.73 -16.95 14.96
C VAL A 20 -6.58 -17.82 14.05
N THR A 21 -7.71 -17.27 13.62
CA THR A 21 -8.58 -17.89 12.64
C THR A 21 -8.63 -17.03 11.39
N TYR A 22 -8.34 -17.64 10.25
CA TYR A 22 -8.46 -17.02 8.95
C TYR A 22 -9.67 -17.59 8.24
N SER A 23 -10.54 -16.72 7.76
CA SER A 23 -11.80 -17.12 7.13
C SER A 23 -12.09 -16.31 5.88
N PHE A 24 -12.83 -16.90 4.94
CA PHE A 24 -13.23 -16.27 3.68
C PHE A 24 -14.40 -17.04 3.06
N ASP A 25 -15.12 -16.41 2.16
CA ASP A 25 -16.18 -17.05 1.40
C ASP A 25 -15.71 -17.47 0.00
N VAL A 26 -16.12 -18.66 -0.42
CA VAL A 26 -15.94 -19.16 -1.77
C VAL A 26 -17.31 -19.15 -2.45
N THR A 27 -17.48 -18.27 -3.45
CA THR A 27 -18.75 -18.10 -4.15
C THR A 27 -18.80 -18.87 -5.47
N SER A 28 -17.65 -19.07 -6.10
CA SER A 28 -17.53 -19.89 -7.30
C SER A 28 -16.41 -20.91 -7.08
N PRO A 29 -16.76 -22.11 -6.58
CA PRO A 29 -15.76 -23.15 -6.44
C PRO A 29 -15.33 -23.61 -7.82
N ALA A 30 -14.04 -23.77 -7.99
CA ALA A 30 -13.47 -24.44 -9.15
C ALA A 30 -13.00 -25.83 -8.73
N ASP A 31 -12.94 -26.75 -9.66
CA ASP A 31 -12.22 -28.01 -9.49
C ASP A 31 -10.71 -27.71 -9.48
N MET A 32 -10.34 -26.96 -8.46
CA MET A 32 -8.97 -26.53 -8.21
C MET A 32 -8.43 -27.43 -7.13
N GLY A 33 -7.24 -27.92 -7.39
CA GLY A 33 -6.53 -28.68 -6.38
C GLY A 33 -6.46 -27.97 -5.03
N THR A 34 -5.77 -28.54 -4.11
CA THR A 34 -5.63 -28.10 -2.73
C THR A 34 -5.17 -26.64 -2.62
N ALA A 35 -5.93 -25.81 -1.91
CA ALA A 35 -5.43 -24.52 -1.46
C ALA A 35 -4.72 -24.68 -0.11
N TYR A 36 -3.64 -23.99 0.01
CA TYR A 36 -2.87 -23.95 1.24
C TYR A 36 -2.94 -22.57 1.85
N LEU A 37 -3.16 -22.52 3.15
CA LEU A 37 -2.79 -21.33 3.90
C LEU A 37 -1.30 -21.44 4.20
N TYR A 38 -0.55 -20.47 3.75
CA TYR A 38 0.88 -20.44 3.89
C TYR A 38 1.28 -19.24 4.73
N TYR A 39 2.11 -19.48 5.71
CA TYR A 39 2.67 -18.46 6.57
C TYR A 39 4.18 -18.39 6.35
N LEU A 40 4.70 -17.20 6.15
CA LEU A 40 6.12 -16.95 6.04
C LEU A 40 6.63 -16.28 7.30
N ASN A 41 7.69 -16.83 7.88
CA ASN A 41 8.50 -16.07 8.83
C ASN A 41 9.42 -15.10 8.08
N THR A 42 10.08 -14.26 8.81
CA THR A 42 11.01 -13.24 8.28
C THR A 42 12.24 -13.78 7.57
N SER A 43 12.56 -15.02 7.72
CA SER A 43 13.62 -15.71 6.98
C SER A 43 13.15 -16.28 5.64
N GLY A 44 11.88 -16.06 5.28
CA GLY A 44 11.32 -16.61 4.04
C GLY A 44 10.99 -18.10 4.11
N SER A 45 11.08 -18.72 5.29
CA SER A 45 10.72 -20.12 5.49
C SER A 45 9.23 -20.25 5.80
N GLY A 46 8.54 -21.09 5.06
CA GLY A 46 7.14 -21.42 5.35
C GLY A 46 7.03 -22.22 6.66
N ILE A 47 6.13 -21.78 7.54
CA ILE A 47 6.01 -22.37 8.88
C ILE A 47 4.76 -23.23 9.00
N ALA A 48 3.72 -22.97 8.23
CA ALA A 48 2.50 -23.77 8.30
C ALA A 48 1.84 -23.92 6.93
N ASN A 49 1.46 -25.15 6.62
CA ASN A 49 0.59 -25.50 5.51
C ASN A 49 -0.68 -26.10 6.08
N THR A 50 -1.77 -25.37 5.97
CA THR A 50 -3.09 -25.93 6.28
C THR A 50 -3.90 -26.01 5.01
N THR A 51 -4.34 -27.19 4.67
CA THR A 51 -5.16 -27.43 3.48
C THR A 51 -6.57 -26.93 3.71
N VAL A 52 -7.06 -26.10 2.78
CA VAL A 52 -8.45 -25.66 2.74
C VAL A 52 -9.11 -26.18 1.47
N ASN A 53 -10.30 -26.74 1.61
CA ASN A 53 -11.05 -27.26 0.48
C ASN A 53 -11.82 -26.14 -0.23
N PHE A 54 -11.51 -25.91 -1.49
CA PHE A 54 -12.18 -24.94 -2.36
C PHE A 54 -13.21 -25.55 -3.30
N SER A 55 -13.39 -26.86 -3.28
CA SER A 55 -14.29 -27.57 -4.21
C SER A 55 -15.78 -27.34 -3.91
N THR A 56 -16.10 -26.70 -2.79
CA THR A 56 -17.48 -26.37 -2.41
C THR A 56 -17.62 -24.91 -2.07
N ALA A 57 -18.75 -24.30 -2.43
CA ALA A 57 -19.08 -22.93 -2.04
C ALA A 57 -19.31 -22.81 -0.51
N GLY A 58 -19.31 -21.57 -0.02
CA GLY A 58 -19.60 -21.21 1.36
C GLY A 58 -18.38 -20.77 2.16
N ARG A 59 -18.63 -20.43 3.42
CA ARG A 59 -17.61 -19.97 4.37
C ARG A 59 -16.57 -21.03 4.64
N LYS A 60 -15.31 -20.69 4.52
CA LYS A 60 -14.16 -21.52 4.85
C LYS A 60 -13.41 -20.87 5.99
N SER A 61 -12.91 -21.67 6.89
CA SER A 61 -12.07 -21.18 7.99
C SER A 61 -10.95 -22.16 8.31
N VAL A 62 -9.87 -21.64 8.80
CA VAL A 62 -8.73 -22.38 9.31
C VAL A 62 -8.15 -21.68 10.53
N THR A 63 -7.94 -22.43 11.58
CA THR A 63 -7.32 -21.94 12.82
C THR A 63 -5.90 -22.47 12.92
N PHE A 64 -4.97 -21.62 13.29
CA PHE A 64 -3.57 -21.97 13.49
C PHE A 64 -2.92 -21.08 14.54
N THR A 65 -1.86 -21.59 15.18
CA THR A 65 -1.07 -20.79 16.12
C THR A 65 0.12 -20.18 15.38
N ILE A 66 0.28 -18.86 15.51
CA ILE A 66 1.45 -18.18 14.95
C ILE A 66 2.67 -18.55 15.81
N PRO A 67 3.73 -19.10 15.22
CA PRO A 67 4.92 -19.47 15.98
C PRO A 67 5.49 -18.30 16.77
N SER A 68 6.00 -18.61 17.96
CA SER A 68 6.63 -17.61 18.84
C SER A 68 8.09 -17.34 18.48
N ASP A 69 8.70 -18.22 17.70
CA ASP A 69 10.06 -18.09 17.19
C ASP A 69 10.15 -17.07 16.04
N GLY A 70 11.30 -16.50 15.86
CA GLY A 70 11.58 -15.55 14.80
C GLY A 70 11.86 -14.13 15.26
N SER A 71 12.46 -13.34 14.39
CA SER A 71 12.87 -11.96 14.63
C SER A 71 11.72 -11.09 15.12
N SER A 72 12.02 -10.19 16.03
CA SER A 72 11.03 -9.38 16.78
C SER A 72 10.33 -8.30 16.00
N THR A 73 10.68 -8.04 14.74
CA THR A 73 10.28 -6.82 14.03
C THR A 73 9.54 -7.03 12.72
N SER A 74 9.19 -8.26 12.38
CA SER A 74 8.71 -8.53 11.05
C SER A 74 7.21 -8.75 10.99
N ASN A 75 6.61 -8.20 9.97
CA ASN A 75 5.29 -8.54 9.52
C ASN A 75 5.28 -10.01 9.07
N PHE A 76 4.13 -10.65 9.13
CA PHE A 76 3.98 -11.95 8.49
C PHE A 76 3.04 -11.84 7.30
N GLU A 77 3.20 -12.77 6.36
CA GLU A 77 2.34 -12.87 5.20
C GLU A 77 1.38 -14.05 5.36
N ILE A 78 0.12 -13.83 5.05
CA ILE A 78 -0.84 -14.90 4.84
C ILE A 78 -1.02 -15.05 3.34
N ARG A 79 -0.91 -16.28 2.85
CA ARG A 79 -1.09 -16.58 1.43
C ARG A 79 -2.17 -17.65 1.26
N ILE A 80 -3.15 -17.34 0.42
CA ILE A 80 -4.02 -18.36 -0.16
C ILE A 80 -3.31 -18.82 -1.44
N VAL A 81 -2.77 -20.03 -1.43
CA VAL A 81 -2.09 -20.61 -2.59
C VAL A 81 -3.01 -21.60 -3.25
N ILE A 82 -3.31 -21.38 -4.50
CA ILE A 82 -4.17 -22.23 -5.31
C ILE A 82 -3.29 -23.00 -6.29
N ASN A 83 -3.20 -24.32 -6.11
CA ASN A 83 -2.47 -25.18 -7.01
C ASN A 83 -3.43 -25.75 -8.07
N GLY A 84 -3.26 -25.33 -9.31
CA GLY A 84 -3.94 -25.99 -10.43
C GLY A 84 -3.39 -27.41 -10.64
N ASN A 85 -4.27 -28.36 -10.82
CA ASN A 85 -3.90 -29.74 -11.16
C ASN A 85 -3.64 -29.82 -12.68
N GLY A 86 -2.37 -29.89 -13.07
CA GLY A 86 -1.97 -30.05 -14.46
C GLY A 86 -2.29 -28.87 -15.39
N SER A 87 -2.97 -29.12 -16.49
CA SER A 87 -3.26 -28.13 -17.54
C SER A 87 -4.55 -27.34 -17.33
N GLU A 88 -5.37 -27.70 -16.36
CA GLU A 88 -6.66 -27.08 -16.08
C GLU A 88 -6.46 -25.82 -15.25
N ARG A 89 -6.94 -24.70 -15.78
CA ARG A 89 -6.99 -23.42 -15.09
C ARG A 89 -8.43 -23.14 -14.68
N GLY A 90 -8.77 -23.51 -13.46
CA GLY A 90 -10.05 -23.10 -12.89
C GLY A 90 -10.00 -21.63 -12.44
N SER A 91 -11.15 -20.99 -12.34
CA SER A 91 -11.32 -19.71 -11.66
C SER A 91 -12.08 -19.91 -10.36
N CYS A 92 -11.67 -19.21 -9.32
CA CYS A 92 -12.33 -19.22 -8.02
C CYS A 92 -12.63 -17.78 -7.65
N VAL A 93 -13.82 -17.52 -7.12
CA VAL A 93 -14.19 -16.22 -6.56
C VAL A 93 -14.17 -16.31 -5.05
N ILE A 94 -13.35 -15.49 -4.44
CA ILE A 94 -13.17 -15.39 -2.99
C ILE A 94 -13.63 -14.01 -2.55
N SER A 95 -14.39 -13.94 -1.46
CA SER A 95 -14.84 -12.69 -0.83
C SER A 95 -14.75 -12.80 0.70
N ASP A 96 -15.03 -11.70 1.37
CA ASP A 96 -15.21 -11.62 2.82
C ASP A 96 -14.05 -12.24 3.61
N VAL A 97 -12.83 -11.86 3.24
CA VAL A 97 -11.60 -12.37 3.84
C VAL A 97 -11.36 -11.69 5.19
N GLN A 98 -11.17 -12.48 6.23
CA GLN A 98 -11.03 -11.99 7.61
C GLN A 98 -9.99 -12.80 8.39
N LEU A 99 -9.16 -12.10 9.17
CA LEU A 99 -8.23 -12.68 10.14
C LEU A 99 -8.62 -12.21 11.54
N GLU A 100 -8.84 -13.15 12.44
CA GLU A 100 -9.31 -12.90 13.79
C GLU A 100 -8.42 -13.56 14.85
N LEU A 101 -8.35 -12.97 16.04
CA LEU A 101 -7.74 -13.62 17.19
C LEU A 101 -8.69 -14.68 17.76
N GLY A 102 -8.14 -15.84 18.13
CA GLY A 102 -8.87 -16.96 18.69
C GLY A 102 -9.22 -18.04 17.67
N SER A 103 -9.97 -19.03 18.11
CA SER A 103 -10.28 -20.26 17.38
C SER A 103 -11.64 -20.27 16.68
N LEU A 104 -12.38 -19.17 16.77
CA LEU A 104 -13.71 -19.09 16.21
C LEU A 104 -13.73 -18.11 15.03
N ALA A 105 -14.21 -18.55 13.87
CA ALA A 105 -14.57 -17.67 12.77
C ALA A 105 -15.93 -17.02 13.06
N THR A 106 -15.96 -15.70 13.12
CA THR A 106 -17.21 -14.95 13.21
C THR A 106 -17.74 -14.58 11.83
N ASP A 107 -18.93 -14.01 11.79
CA ASP A 107 -19.46 -13.43 10.56
C ASP A 107 -18.56 -12.28 10.11
N PHE A 108 -18.48 -12.07 8.79
CA PHE A 108 -17.62 -11.02 8.25
C PHE A 108 -18.03 -9.62 8.75
N ASP A 109 -17.09 -8.91 9.35
CA ASP A 109 -17.29 -7.54 9.85
C ASP A 109 -17.30 -6.55 8.68
N GLN A 110 -18.48 -6.19 8.22
CA GLN A 110 -18.66 -5.22 7.13
C GLN A 110 -18.45 -3.80 7.64
N ARG A 111 -17.32 -3.23 7.28
CA ARG A 111 -17.03 -1.81 7.57
C ARG A 111 -17.77 -0.88 6.61
N THR A 112 -18.04 0.33 7.08
CA THR A 112 -18.57 1.38 6.20
C THR A 112 -17.52 1.76 5.14
N TYR A 113 -17.97 2.15 3.96
CA TYR A 113 -17.06 2.61 2.88
C TYR A 113 -16.09 3.70 3.35
N ALA A 114 -16.55 4.64 4.18
CA ALA A 114 -15.69 5.72 4.68
C ALA A 114 -14.56 5.20 5.58
N ALA A 115 -14.86 4.23 6.45
CA ALA A 115 -13.86 3.62 7.32
C ALA A 115 -12.83 2.83 6.50
N GLU A 116 -13.28 2.07 5.52
CA GLU A 116 -12.41 1.29 4.64
C GLU A 116 -11.53 2.20 3.77
N LEU A 117 -12.12 3.25 3.17
CA LEU A 117 -11.38 4.24 2.39
C LEU A 117 -10.27 4.89 3.23
N THR A 118 -10.59 5.31 4.45
CA THR A 118 -9.61 5.92 5.36
C THR A 118 -8.47 4.93 5.70
N ALA A 119 -8.79 3.67 5.91
CA ALA A 119 -7.80 2.63 6.15
C ALA A 119 -6.88 2.42 4.93
N CYS A 120 -7.45 2.37 3.73
CA CYS A 120 -6.69 2.23 2.48
C CYS A 120 -5.80 3.46 2.20
N GLN A 121 -6.30 4.66 2.49
CA GLN A 121 -5.54 5.90 2.28
C GLN A 121 -4.27 6.01 3.13
N ARG A 122 -4.14 5.24 4.19
CA ARG A 122 -2.87 5.16 4.93
C ARG A 122 -1.74 4.50 4.14
N TYR A 123 -2.08 3.70 3.14
CA TYR A 123 -1.13 2.97 2.30
C TYR A 123 -0.94 3.64 0.94
N TYR A 124 -2.01 4.12 0.37
CA TYR A 124 -2.00 4.68 -0.97
C TYR A 124 -2.92 5.87 -1.10
N GLN A 125 -2.39 6.97 -1.62
CA GLN A 125 -3.18 8.13 -2.00
C GLN A 125 -2.85 8.52 -3.44
N GLN A 126 -3.83 9.05 -4.14
CA GLN A 126 -3.59 9.62 -5.46
C GLN A 126 -4.27 10.96 -5.59
N MET A 127 -3.63 11.84 -6.33
CA MET A 127 -4.16 13.14 -6.69
C MET A 127 -4.17 13.26 -8.20
N VAL A 128 -5.33 13.43 -8.77
CA VAL A 128 -5.48 13.73 -10.21
C VAL A 128 -5.34 15.23 -10.39
N CYS A 129 -4.27 15.65 -11.02
CA CYS A 129 -3.96 17.04 -11.25
C CYS A 129 -4.35 17.43 -12.68
N GLY A 130 -5.27 18.37 -12.80
CA GLY A 130 -5.49 19.06 -14.06
C GLY A 130 -4.34 20.02 -14.36
N SER A 131 -4.31 20.57 -15.58
CA SER A 131 -3.32 21.58 -15.94
C SER A 131 -3.49 22.82 -15.06
N ASP A 132 -2.48 23.14 -14.26
CA ASP A 132 -2.42 24.29 -13.34
C ASP A 132 -3.60 24.38 -12.31
N ALA A 133 -4.32 23.27 -12.10
CA ALA A 133 -5.52 23.27 -11.27
C ALA A 133 -5.25 23.28 -9.77
N PHE A 134 -4.07 22.81 -9.35
CA PHE A 134 -3.67 22.75 -7.94
C PHE A 134 -2.30 23.38 -7.77
N THR A 135 -2.21 24.30 -6.83
CA THR A 135 -0.96 24.94 -6.44
C THR A 135 -0.65 24.66 -4.98
N PHE A 136 0.60 24.35 -4.69
CA PHE A 136 1.10 24.08 -3.36
C PHE A 136 2.25 25.03 -3.02
N PRO A 137 2.37 25.44 -1.75
CA PRO A 137 3.47 26.30 -1.34
C PRO A 137 4.81 25.58 -1.52
N GLY A 138 5.81 26.33 -1.94
CA GLY A 138 7.17 25.82 -2.10
C GLY A 138 8.21 26.92 -2.03
N LYS A 139 9.45 26.51 -1.90
CA LYS A 139 10.60 27.41 -1.95
C LYS A 139 11.71 26.81 -2.81
N GLY A 140 12.39 27.66 -3.55
CA GLY A 140 13.59 27.26 -4.27
C GLY A 140 14.70 26.84 -3.31
N GLN A 141 15.35 25.72 -3.62
CA GLN A 141 16.52 25.23 -2.92
C GLN A 141 17.65 25.02 -3.93
N GLY A 142 18.56 25.99 -3.99
CA GLY A 142 19.55 26.07 -5.06
C GLY A 142 18.94 26.54 -6.37
N SER A 143 19.57 26.19 -7.48
CA SER A 143 19.18 26.62 -8.82
C SER A 143 18.30 25.58 -9.57
N THR A 144 18.12 24.40 -9.02
CA THR A 144 17.52 23.26 -9.76
C THR A 144 16.54 22.43 -8.94
N SER A 145 16.26 22.79 -7.69
CA SER A 145 15.33 22.03 -6.85
C SER A 145 14.38 22.93 -6.07
N VAL A 146 13.24 22.38 -5.73
CA VAL A 146 12.19 23.04 -4.95
C VAL A 146 11.78 22.14 -3.80
N ASP A 147 11.78 22.69 -2.59
CA ASP A 147 11.11 22.09 -1.45
C ASP A 147 9.65 22.53 -1.44
N GLY A 148 8.76 21.57 -1.34
CA GLY A 148 7.33 21.82 -1.31
C GLY A 148 6.62 20.99 -0.27
N THR A 149 5.38 21.35 -0.01
CA THR A 149 4.50 20.55 0.85
C THR A 149 3.16 20.38 0.18
N PHE A 150 2.50 19.26 0.43
CA PHE A 150 1.10 19.08 0.06
C PHE A 150 0.33 18.33 1.14
N PRO A 151 -0.98 18.58 1.24
CA PRO A 151 -1.80 17.95 2.25
C PRO A 151 -2.09 16.48 1.88
N LEU A 152 -2.17 15.64 2.90
CA LEU A 152 -2.61 14.27 2.80
C LEU A 152 -4.05 14.16 3.32
N ALA A 153 -4.84 13.28 2.75
CA ALA A 153 -6.19 13.00 3.23
C ALA A 153 -6.16 12.40 4.64
N VAL A 154 -5.18 11.55 4.89
CA VAL A 154 -4.89 10.95 6.22
C VAL A 154 -3.37 10.78 6.35
N PRO A 155 -2.82 10.66 7.57
CA PRO A 155 -1.42 10.33 7.77
C PRO A 155 -1.05 8.99 7.16
N LEU A 156 0.08 8.94 6.47
CA LEU A 156 0.59 7.70 5.88
C LEU A 156 1.24 6.81 6.95
N ARG A 157 1.23 5.52 6.74
CA ARG A 157 1.82 4.55 7.67
C ARG A 157 3.35 4.49 7.62
N ALA A 158 3.94 4.83 6.49
CA ALA A 158 5.38 4.76 6.24
C ALA A 158 5.80 5.87 5.29
N SER A 159 7.10 6.10 5.18
CA SER A 159 7.65 7.06 4.20
C SER A 159 7.30 6.59 2.78
N PRO A 160 6.60 7.41 2.00
CA PRO A 160 6.10 6.99 0.71
C PRO A 160 7.15 7.04 -0.39
N THR A 161 6.90 6.28 -1.44
CA THR A 161 7.47 6.49 -2.77
C THR A 161 6.45 7.22 -3.65
N MET A 162 6.94 7.98 -4.62
CA MET A 162 6.11 8.77 -5.53
C MET A 162 6.54 8.53 -6.97
N ASN A 163 5.56 8.57 -7.89
CA ASN A 163 5.87 8.44 -9.32
C ASN A 163 6.40 9.76 -9.89
N ALA A 164 7.12 9.67 -11.01
CA ALA A 164 7.50 10.86 -11.78
C ALA A 164 6.27 11.57 -12.34
N ILE A 165 6.25 12.88 -12.22
CA ILE A 165 5.22 13.77 -12.74
C ILE A 165 5.87 15.02 -13.32
N THR A 166 5.22 15.63 -14.29
CA THR A 166 5.64 16.97 -14.73
C THR A 166 5.10 18.00 -13.74
N THR A 167 6.00 18.84 -13.23
CA THR A 167 5.67 19.91 -12.28
C THR A 167 6.18 21.25 -12.81
N ARG A 168 5.49 22.31 -12.44
CA ARG A 168 5.96 23.69 -12.62
C ARG A 168 6.17 24.35 -11.27
N PHE A 169 7.15 25.19 -11.20
CA PHE A 169 7.36 26.09 -10.07
C PHE A 169 7.26 27.53 -10.58
N PHE A 170 6.45 28.32 -9.91
CA PHE A 170 6.22 29.72 -10.19
C PHE A 170 6.77 30.56 -9.05
N SER A 171 7.60 31.53 -9.39
CA SER A 171 8.12 32.56 -8.47
C SER A 171 7.97 33.94 -9.10
N ASP A 172 8.36 34.96 -8.40
CA ASP A 172 8.33 36.34 -8.91
C ASP A 172 9.16 36.53 -10.18
N ASP A 173 10.19 35.70 -10.39
CA ASP A 173 11.07 35.76 -11.56
C ASP A 173 10.56 34.95 -12.78
N GLY A 174 9.40 34.29 -12.66
CA GLY A 174 8.81 33.50 -13.72
C GLY A 174 8.51 32.05 -13.33
N PHE A 175 8.56 31.14 -14.29
CA PHE A 175 8.32 29.74 -14.03
C PHE A 175 9.42 28.84 -14.60
N THR A 176 9.55 27.66 -14.02
CA THR A 176 10.41 26.58 -14.50
C THR A 176 9.70 25.25 -14.38
N THR A 177 10.16 24.25 -15.11
CA THR A 177 9.50 22.94 -15.18
C THR A 177 10.47 21.82 -14.79
N SER A 178 9.94 20.77 -14.20
CA SER A 178 10.63 19.50 -13.95
C SER A 178 9.74 18.33 -14.32
N THR A 179 10.35 17.24 -14.78
CA THR A 179 9.70 15.93 -14.93
C THR A 179 10.50 14.93 -14.12
N ALA A 180 10.28 14.94 -12.84
CA ALA A 180 10.95 14.06 -11.89
C ALA A 180 9.95 13.51 -10.87
N ALA A 181 10.30 12.40 -10.26
CA ALA A 181 9.59 11.92 -9.08
C ALA A 181 9.93 12.84 -7.91
N PRO A 182 8.93 13.39 -7.20
CA PRO A 182 9.19 14.02 -5.91
C PRO A 182 9.82 13.01 -4.95
N THR A 183 10.76 13.45 -4.15
CA THR A 183 11.35 12.63 -3.08
C THR A 183 10.87 13.13 -1.73
N THR A 184 10.65 12.24 -0.80
CA THR A 184 10.28 12.61 0.56
C THR A 184 11.45 13.30 1.24
N ASN A 185 11.26 14.56 1.64
CA ASN A 185 12.28 15.33 2.35
C ASN A 185 12.17 15.10 3.86
N GLN A 186 10.94 15.17 4.38
CA GLN A 186 10.65 14.87 5.78
C GLN A 186 9.35 14.07 5.87
N PHE A 187 9.36 13.02 6.66
CA PHE A 187 8.21 12.17 6.93
C PHE A 187 7.96 12.05 8.43
N SER A 188 6.71 12.22 8.82
CA SER A 188 6.23 11.85 10.15
C SER A 188 4.91 11.10 9.99
N ALA A 189 4.79 9.95 10.61
CA ALA A 189 3.59 9.12 10.54
C ALA A 189 2.33 9.79 11.11
N ASP A 190 2.50 10.83 11.93
CA ASP A 190 1.40 11.57 12.55
C ASP A 190 1.02 12.83 11.76
N ASN A 191 1.67 13.07 10.63
CA ASN A 191 1.54 14.33 9.90
C ASN A 191 0.62 14.17 8.68
N CYS A 192 -0.37 15.04 8.57
CA CYS A 192 -1.23 15.15 7.38
C CYS A 192 -0.62 16.04 6.28
N HIS A 193 0.67 16.32 6.35
CA HIS A 193 1.40 17.04 5.33
C HIS A 193 2.66 16.28 4.97
N LEU A 194 2.93 16.17 3.69
CA LEU A 194 4.15 15.56 3.17
C LEU A 194 5.08 16.63 2.65
N ALA A 195 6.27 16.74 3.25
CA ALA A 195 7.32 17.59 2.74
C ALA A 195 8.12 16.83 1.67
N VAL A 196 8.26 17.43 0.50
CA VAL A 196 8.90 16.83 -0.66
C VAL A 196 9.97 17.74 -1.24
N ASN A 197 10.98 17.12 -1.83
CA ASN A 197 11.93 17.80 -2.70
C ASN A 197 11.66 17.36 -4.15
N ILE A 198 11.61 18.34 -5.04
CA ILE A 198 11.46 18.13 -6.48
C ILE A 198 12.73 18.68 -7.12
N ALA A 199 13.52 17.81 -7.69
CA ALA A 199 14.79 18.14 -8.33
C ALA A 199 14.66 18.29 -9.84
N SER A 200 15.79 18.68 -10.48
CA SER A 200 15.95 18.70 -11.93
C SER A 200 15.02 19.67 -12.68
N PHE A 201 14.73 20.81 -12.07
CA PHE A 201 14.07 21.89 -12.81
C PHE A 201 14.97 22.44 -13.92
N SER A 202 14.42 22.55 -15.12
CA SER A 202 15.08 23.05 -16.31
C SER A 202 14.13 23.88 -17.17
N GLY A 203 14.70 24.79 -17.95
CA GLY A 203 13.91 25.59 -18.91
C GLY A 203 13.06 26.67 -18.26
N GLY A 204 13.66 27.75 -17.86
CA GLY A 204 13.02 28.90 -17.25
C GLY A 204 14.03 29.80 -16.61
N THR A 205 13.58 30.87 -15.95
CA THR A 205 14.46 31.75 -15.17
C THR A 205 14.98 30.97 -13.98
N ALA A 206 16.29 30.94 -13.79
CA ALA A 206 16.91 30.29 -12.64
C ALA A 206 16.41 30.97 -11.35
N PHE A 207 15.91 30.20 -10.43
CA PHE A 207 15.57 30.69 -9.10
C PHE A 207 16.70 30.41 -8.11
N SER A 208 16.87 31.30 -7.18
CA SER A 208 17.89 31.18 -6.14
C SER A 208 17.34 30.57 -4.86
N ASN A 209 18.25 30.27 -3.92
CA ASN A 209 17.86 29.75 -2.61
C ASN A 209 16.82 30.65 -1.93
N ASN A 210 15.83 30.01 -1.32
CA ASN A 210 14.78 30.65 -0.53
C ASN A 210 13.76 31.51 -1.32
N HIS A 211 13.77 31.47 -2.64
CA HIS A 211 12.65 32.07 -3.38
C HIS A 211 11.36 31.37 -3.01
N ALA A 212 10.42 32.12 -2.45
CA ALA A 212 9.08 31.66 -2.20
C ALA A 212 8.32 31.54 -3.53
N GLY A 213 7.47 30.56 -3.64
CA GLY A 213 6.65 30.35 -4.82
C GLY A 213 5.62 29.27 -4.61
N VAL A 214 5.00 28.89 -5.69
CA VAL A 214 4.05 27.78 -5.73
C VAL A 214 4.49 26.76 -6.76
N TRP A 215 4.34 25.50 -6.45
CA TRP A 215 4.53 24.43 -7.42
C TRP A 215 3.20 23.79 -7.76
N CYS A 216 3.05 23.35 -8.98
CA CYS A 216 1.85 22.67 -9.44
C CYS A 216 2.19 21.46 -10.31
N PRO A 217 1.58 20.32 -10.06
CA PRO A 217 1.60 19.21 -10.99
C PRO A 217 0.85 19.54 -12.27
N GLN A 218 1.37 19.09 -13.41
CA GLN A 218 0.78 19.31 -14.71
C GLN A 218 0.05 18.07 -15.18
N ALA A 219 -1.23 18.18 -15.54
CA ALA A 219 -2.06 17.18 -16.24
C ALA A 219 -1.63 15.70 -16.03
N SER A 220 -1.42 15.31 -14.79
CA SER A 220 -0.90 14.00 -14.41
C SER A 220 -1.50 13.52 -13.09
N THR A 221 -1.36 12.23 -12.81
CA THR A 221 -1.76 11.66 -11.53
C THR A 221 -0.53 11.47 -10.66
N LEU A 222 -0.44 12.21 -9.57
CA LEU A 222 0.53 11.95 -8.51
C LEU A 222 0.05 10.76 -7.68
N LYS A 223 0.86 9.73 -7.62
CA LYS A 223 0.65 8.54 -6.80
C LYS A 223 1.61 8.56 -5.62
N ILE A 224 1.09 8.33 -4.45
CA ILE A 224 1.82 8.33 -3.18
C ILE A 224 1.62 6.95 -2.58
N ASP A 225 2.66 6.15 -2.61
CA ASP A 225 2.65 4.75 -2.22
C ASP A 225 3.49 4.56 -0.96
N ALA A 226 2.84 4.18 0.13
CA ALA A 226 3.44 3.90 1.43
C ALA A 226 3.32 2.40 1.81
N GLU A 227 3.19 1.53 0.82
CA GLU A 227 3.28 0.09 1.03
C GLU A 227 4.71 -0.33 1.45
N LEU A 228 4.81 -1.53 2.05
CA LEU A 228 6.08 -2.08 2.54
C LEU A 228 6.86 -2.80 1.43
#